data_c965579f1b6e41f84533519789e5a8af
#
_entry.id   c965579f1b6e41f84533519789e5a8af
#
_cell.length_a   1.000
_cell.length_b   1.000
_cell.length_c   1.000
_cell.angle_alpha   90.00
_cell.angle_beta   90.00
_cell.angle_gamma   90.00
#
_symmetry.space_group_name_H-M   'P 1'
#
loop_
_entity.id
_entity.type
_entity.pdbx_description
1 polymer ?
#
loop_
_entity_poly.entity_id
_entity_poly.type
_entity_poly.pdbx_seq_one_letter_code
_entity_poly.pdbx_strand_id
1 'polypeptide(L)'
;ANPSSLVVADMPYLSYHINISDSLKNAGRFIQEGKADAVKVEGGEKRKEVIKALIDAEIPVMGHLGLTPQSKNLMGGYKIQGKTLDLAKKLFEEALLLQESGCFAMVLEGVPTVVAQSISENLTIPTIGIGAGKYTDGQVLVIHDLIGMKSKEYIDAKFVKRYGEQYDATLKALLEYKKDIESLNFPTEEHSYDMGSDIQDSLKEW
;
A
#
# COMPACT_ATOMS: atom_id res chain seq x y z
N ALA A 1 4.50 3.67 12.77
CA ALA A 1 5.52 2.90 12.05
C ALA A 1 6.57 2.43 13.04
N ASN A 2 7.14 1.24 12.80
CA ASN A 2 8.25 0.75 13.61
C ASN A 2 9.53 1.49 13.18
N PRO A 3 10.19 2.27 14.05
CA PRO A 3 11.37 3.06 13.69
C PRO A 3 12.59 2.22 13.25
N SER A 4 12.58 0.91 13.45
CA SER A 4 13.63 0.00 13.00
C SER A 4 13.38 -0.63 11.62
N SER A 5 12.23 -0.34 11.00
CA SER A 5 11.87 -0.88 9.68
C SER A 5 12.01 0.20 8.61
N LEU A 6 12.48 -0.20 7.42
CA LEU A 6 12.53 0.66 6.25
C LEU A 6 11.11 1.10 5.86
N VAL A 7 10.89 2.40 5.76
CA VAL A 7 9.62 3.00 5.35
C VAL A 7 9.73 3.43 3.89
N VAL A 8 9.02 2.72 3.01
CA VAL A 8 8.94 3.07 1.58
C VAL A 8 7.58 3.69 1.29
N ALA A 9 7.56 4.93 0.83
CA ALA A 9 6.33 5.66 0.52
C ALA A 9 5.93 5.49 -0.94
N ASP A 10 4.69 5.05 -1.17
CA ASP A 10 4.14 4.98 -2.52
C ASP A 10 3.84 6.38 -3.05
N MET A 11 4.51 6.77 -4.13
CA MET A 11 4.18 8.02 -4.82
C MET A 11 2.81 7.89 -5.50
N PRO A 12 1.83 8.76 -5.20
CA PRO A 12 0.48 8.64 -5.72
C PRO A 12 0.40 8.96 -7.22
N TYR A 13 -0.72 8.56 -7.83
CA TYR A 13 -1.01 8.87 -9.23
C TYR A 13 -0.85 10.36 -9.53
N LEU A 14 -0.22 10.68 -10.65
CA LEU A 14 0.18 12.01 -11.14
C LEU A 14 1.29 12.71 -10.37
N SER A 15 1.76 12.22 -9.24
CA SER A 15 2.85 12.86 -8.52
C SER A 15 4.23 12.72 -9.19
N TYR A 16 4.37 11.77 -10.13
CA TYR A 16 5.62 11.50 -10.88
C TYR A 16 5.39 11.29 -12.39
N HIS A 17 4.23 11.72 -12.92
CA HIS A 17 3.84 11.47 -14.31
C HIS A 17 3.97 12.70 -15.20
N ILE A 18 4.01 13.90 -14.63
CA ILE A 18 3.89 15.18 -15.36
C ILE A 18 5.24 15.61 -15.92
N ASN A 19 6.20 15.81 -15.05
CA ASN A 19 7.58 16.18 -15.40
C ASN A 19 8.55 15.83 -14.26
N ILE A 20 9.85 15.89 -14.54
CA ILE A 20 10.91 15.54 -13.58
C ILE A 20 10.92 16.48 -12.37
N SER A 21 10.79 17.79 -12.60
CA SER A 21 10.84 18.79 -11.51
C SER A 21 9.75 18.56 -10.47
N ASP A 22 8.51 18.33 -10.91
CA ASP A 22 7.40 18.01 -10.00
C ASP A 22 7.61 16.65 -9.31
N SER A 23 8.18 15.67 -10.03
CA SER A 23 8.50 14.35 -9.45
C SER A 23 9.50 14.47 -8.31
N LEU A 24 10.58 15.20 -8.51
CA LEU A 24 11.60 15.49 -7.48
C LEU A 24 11.02 16.22 -6.27
N LYS A 25 10.23 17.27 -6.51
CA LYS A 25 9.56 18.04 -5.47
C LYS A 25 8.62 17.18 -4.64
N ASN A 26 7.80 16.36 -5.32
CA ASN A 26 6.85 15.49 -4.65
C ASN A 26 7.55 14.39 -3.84
N ALA A 27 8.55 13.71 -4.42
CA ALA A 27 9.34 12.70 -3.72
C ALA A 27 10.09 13.28 -2.51
N GLY A 28 10.70 14.47 -2.67
CA GLY A 28 11.38 15.17 -1.58
C GLY A 28 10.46 15.43 -0.38
N ARG A 29 9.18 15.71 -0.60
CA ARG A 29 8.20 15.86 0.49
C ARG A 29 7.97 14.57 1.27
N PHE A 30 7.95 13.41 0.63
CA PHE A 30 7.85 12.12 1.34
C PHE A 30 9.02 11.90 2.29
N ILE A 31 10.23 12.27 1.86
CA ILE A 31 11.45 12.15 2.69
C ILE A 31 11.44 13.20 3.81
N GLN A 32 11.24 14.48 3.46
CA GLN A 32 11.40 15.60 4.40
C GLN A 32 10.23 15.73 5.38
N GLU A 33 8.98 15.70 4.86
CA GLU A 33 7.77 15.91 5.66
C GLU A 33 7.22 14.56 6.18
N GLY A 34 7.18 13.54 5.31
CA GLY A 34 6.63 12.22 5.60
C GLY A 34 7.56 11.30 6.39
N LYS A 35 8.86 11.64 6.51
CA LYS A 35 9.89 10.84 7.17
C LYS A 35 10.00 9.42 6.60
N ALA A 36 9.73 9.27 5.31
CA ALA A 36 10.01 8.03 4.59
C ALA A 36 11.53 7.91 4.32
N ASP A 37 12.02 6.68 4.24
CA ASP A 37 13.41 6.39 3.90
C ASP A 37 13.62 6.28 2.39
N ALA A 38 12.54 5.93 1.65
CA ALA A 38 12.56 5.73 0.21
C ALA A 38 11.17 6.00 -0.40
N VAL A 39 11.11 6.06 -1.72
CA VAL A 39 9.86 6.14 -2.47
C VAL A 39 9.67 4.94 -3.38
N LYS A 40 8.39 4.56 -3.69
CA LYS A 40 8.07 3.56 -4.70
C LYS A 40 7.41 4.22 -5.92
N VAL A 41 7.84 3.79 -7.11
CA VAL A 41 7.37 4.29 -8.41
C VAL A 41 6.89 3.12 -9.26
N GLU A 42 5.66 3.24 -9.81
CA GLU A 42 5.07 2.22 -10.68
C GLU A 42 5.42 2.45 -12.16
N GLY A 43 5.85 1.38 -12.82
CA GLY A 43 6.13 1.31 -14.24
C GLY A 43 7.60 1.07 -14.57
N GLY A 44 7.82 0.56 -15.80
CA GLY A 44 9.13 0.19 -16.35
C GLY A 44 9.78 1.33 -17.14
N GLU A 45 10.09 1.04 -18.41
CA GLU A 45 10.83 1.93 -19.33
C GLU A 45 10.31 3.39 -19.32
N LYS A 46 9.00 3.58 -19.28
CA LYS A 46 8.39 4.93 -19.27
C LYS A 46 8.75 5.76 -18.04
N ARG A 47 9.27 5.16 -16.98
CA ARG A 47 9.65 5.82 -15.74
C ARG A 47 11.15 5.94 -15.52
N LYS A 48 11.95 5.40 -16.45
CA LYS A 48 13.41 5.38 -16.38
C LYS A 48 14.01 6.75 -16.06
N GLU A 49 13.62 7.78 -16.78
CA GLU A 49 14.19 9.12 -16.62
C GLU A 49 13.82 9.75 -15.28
N VAL A 50 12.57 9.55 -14.82
CA VAL A 50 12.13 10.00 -13.50
C VAL A 50 12.88 9.26 -12.39
N ILE A 51 13.01 7.95 -12.49
CA ILE A 51 13.71 7.11 -11.52
C ILE A 51 15.18 7.54 -11.43
N LYS A 52 15.86 7.72 -12.55
CA LYS A 52 17.24 8.23 -12.56
C LYS A 52 17.37 9.60 -11.89
N ALA A 53 16.47 10.52 -12.22
CA ALA A 53 16.49 11.86 -11.63
C ALA A 53 16.27 11.83 -10.11
N LEU A 54 15.41 10.94 -9.60
CA LEU A 54 15.20 10.74 -8.16
C LEU A 54 16.47 10.21 -7.49
N ILE A 55 17.12 9.22 -8.10
CA ILE A 55 18.34 8.61 -7.58
C ILE A 55 19.52 9.59 -7.63
N ASP A 56 19.65 10.37 -8.70
CA ASP A 56 20.64 11.44 -8.82
C ASP A 56 20.45 12.54 -7.76
N ALA A 57 19.21 12.71 -7.29
CA ALA A 57 18.87 13.61 -6.17
C ALA A 57 18.99 12.93 -4.78
N GLU A 58 19.68 11.77 -4.70
CA GLU A 58 19.92 11.02 -3.47
C GLU A 58 18.62 10.47 -2.80
N ILE A 59 17.54 10.32 -3.56
CA ILE A 59 16.28 9.70 -3.09
C ILE A 59 16.27 8.23 -3.48
N PRO A 60 16.31 7.28 -2.52
CA PRO A 60 16.26 5.86 -2.84
C PRO A 60 14.92 5.47 -3.47
N VAL A 61 14.94 4.68 -4.55
CA VAL A 61 13.75 4.29 -5.30
C VAL A 61 13.56 2.78 -5.30
N MET A 62 12.37 2.32 -4.92
CA MET A 62 11.87 0.98 -5.16
C MET A 62 11.05 0.98 -6.45
N GLY A 63 11.39 0.10 -7.41
CA GLY A 63 10.63 -0.09 -8.63
C GLY A 63 9.36 -0.91 -8.39
N HIS A 64 8.39 -0.83 -9.31
CA HIS A 64 7.19 -1.66 -9.26
C HIS A 64 6.75 -2.03 -10.67
N LEU A 65 6.75 -3.32 -10.97
CA LEU A 65 6.41 -3.91 -12.26
C LEU A 65 5.28 -4.93 -12.16
N GLY A 66 4.73 -5.29 -13.31
CA GLY A 66 3.60 -6.20 -13.44
C GLY A 66 2.29 -5.44 -13.48
N LEU A 67 1.32 -5.83 -12.68
CA LEU A 67 0.12 -5.05 -12.45
C LEU A 67 0.50 -3.79 -11.68
N THR A 68 0.29 -2.64 -12.28
CA THR A 68 0.50 -1.35 -11.65
C THR A 68 -0.88 -0.72 -11.40
N PRO A 69 -1.37 -0.70 -10.15
CA PRO A 69 -2.73 -0.24 -9.81
C PRO A 69 -3.07 1.16 -10.33
N GLN A 70 -2.10 2.05 -10.36
CA GLN A 70 -2.28 3.41 -10.89
C GLN A 70 -2.54 3.43 -12.40
N SER A 71 -2.11 2.40 -13.12
CA SER A 71 -2.33 2.25 -14.57
C SER A 71 -3.56 1.39 -14.91
N LYS A 72 -4.40 1.02 -13.95
CA LYS A 72 -5.53 0.08 -14.16
C LYS A 72 -6.46 0.48 -15.29
N ASN A 73 -6.71 1.78 -15.46
CA ASN A 73 -7.59 2.28 -16.51
C ASN A 73 -7.00 2.03 -17.92
N LEU A 74 -5.68 2.22 -18.07
CA LEU A 74 -4.96 1.92 -19.31
C LEU A 74 -4.91 0.40 -19.57
N MET A 75 -4.79 -0.42 -18.51
CA MET A 75 -4.75 -1.88 -18.61
C MET A 75 -6.13 -2.51 -18.81
N GLY A 76 -7.21 -1.73 -18.71
CA GLY A 76 -8.59 -2.23 -18.76
C GLY A 76 -8.97 -3.10 -17.57
N GLY A 77 -8.50 -2.75 -16.36
CA GLY A 77 -8.77 -3.42 -15.09
C GLY A 77 -7.54 -4.07 -14.46
N TYR A 78 -7.76 -4.78 -13.36
CA TYR A 78 -6.71 -5.53 -12.65
C TYR A 78 -6.43 -6.85 -13.37
N LYS A 79 -5.46 -6.86 -14.26
CA LYS A 79 -5.10 -8.03 -15.09
C LYS A 79 -3.69 -8.50 -14.79
N ILE A 80 -3.51 -9.82 -14.70
CA ILE A 80 -2.18 -10.45 -14.59
C ILE A 80 -1.34 -10.05 -15.80
N GLN A 81 -0.12 -9.58 -15.59
CA GLN A 81 0.83 -9.16 -16.61
C GLN A 81 1.85 -10.28 -16.90
N GLY A 82 2.45 -10.28 -18.10
CA GLY A 82 3.46 -11.28 -18.46
C GLY A 82 2.91 -12.67 -18.82
N LYS A 83 1.66 -12.78 -19.27
CA LYS A 83 1.02 -14.09 -19.61
C LYS A 83 1.47 -14.70 -20.93
N THR A 84 2.05 -13.93 -21.84
CA THR A 84 2.62 -14.44 -23.09
C THR A 84 4.14 -14.35 -23.05
N LEU A 85 4.83 -15.12 -23.88
CA LEU A 85 6.29 -15.11 -23.90
C LEU A 85 6.85 -13.70 -24.17
N ASP A 86 6.26 -12.97 -25.11
CA ASP A 86 6.71 -11.61 -25.45
C ASP A 86 6.49 -10.63 -24.29
N LEU A 87 5.33 -10.71 -23.62
CA LEU A 87 5.05 -9.88 -22.44
C LEU A 87 5.92 -10.26 -21.25
N ALA A 88 6.25 -11.54 -21.08
CA ALA A 88 7.17 -12.00 -20.05
C ALA A 88 8.60 -11.49 -20.31
N LYS A 89 9.08 -11.58 -21.57
CA LYS A 89 10.39 -11.03 -21.96
C LYS A 89 10.48 -9.54 -21.73
N LYS A 90 9.45 -8.80 -22.15
CA LYS A 90 9.40 -7.35 -21.92
C LYS A 90 9.47 -7.02 -20.43
N LEU A 91 8.70 -7.73 -19.59
CA LEU A 91 8.72 -7.52 -18.15
C LEU A 91 10.09 -7.80 -17.53
N PHE A 92 10.75 -8.84 -18.01
CA PHE A 92 12.12 -9.20 -17.60
C PHE A 92 13.13 -8.10 -17.99
N GLU A 93 13.06 -7.60 -19.23
CA GLU A 93 13.91 -6.51 -19.71
C GLU A 93 13.67 -5.21 -18.93
N GLU A 94 12.41 -4.89 -18.62
CA GLU A 94 12.07 -3.75 -17.78
C GLU A 94 12.60 -3.90 -16.35
N ALA A 95 12.63 -5.12 -15.81
CA ALA A 95 13.18 -5.38 -14.48
C ALA A 95 14.69 -5.13 -14.43
N LEU A 96 15.44 -5.63 -15.42
CA LEU A 96 16.87 -5.33 -15.57
C LEU A 96 17.12 -3.83 -15.73
N LEU A 97 16.33 -3.17 -16.59
CA LEU A 97 16.44 -1.73 -16.83
C LEU A 97 16.27 -0.91 -15.55
N LEU A 98 15.31 -1.27 -14.68
CA LEU A 98 15.09 -0.56 -13.43
C LEU A 98 16.22 -0.80 -12.42
N GLN A 99 16.75 -2.01 -12.36
CA GLN A 99 17.94 -2.30 -11.57
C GLN A 99 19.14 -1.49 -12.06
N GLU A 100 19.41 -1.47 -13.36
CA GLU A 100 20.48 -0.66 -13.98
C GLU A 100 20.28 0.84 -13.77
N SER A 101 19.03 1.29 -13.64
CA SER A 101 18.70 2.68 -13.33
C SER A 101 18.96 3.03 -11.87
N GLY A 102 19.31 2.05 -11.01
CA GLY A 102 19.67 2.25 -9.62
C GLY A 102 18.56 2.00 -8.59
N CYS A 103 17.44 1.37 -8.99
CA CYS A 103 16.46 0.91 -7.99
C CYS A 103 17.12 -0.04 -7.00
N PHE A 104 16.86 0.13 -5.69
CA PHE A 104 17.44 -0.72 -4.65
C PHE A 104 16.65 -1.99 -4.38
N ALA A 105 15.39 -2.04 -4.81
CA ALA A 105 14.47 -3.18 -4.69
C ALA A 105 13.36 -3.07 -5.73
N MET A 106 12.59 -4.15 -5.92
CA MET A 106 11.51 -4.19 -6.89
C MET A 106 10.29 -4.93 -6.38
N VAL A 107 9.10 -4.33 -6.53
CA VAL A 107 7.82 -5.02 -6.36
C VAL A 107 7.42 -5.68 -7.67
N LEU A 108 6.99 -6.94 -7.60
CA LEU A 108 6.39 -7.70 -8.69
C LEU A 108 4.94 -8.01 -8.32
N GLU A 109 3.98 -7.35 -8.97
CA GLU A 109 2.56 -7.53 -8.67
C GLU A 109 1.83 -8.22 -9.82
N GLY A 110 1.00 -9.24 -9.49
CA GLY A 110 0.13 -9.89 -10.47
C GLY A 110 0.88 -10.46 -11.68
N VAL A 111 1.97 -11.17 -11.43
CA VAL A 111 2.87 -11.76 -12.44
C VAL A 111 2.83 -13.29 -12.31
N PRO A 112 2.84 -14.08 -13.42
CA PRO A 112 2.93 -15.54 -13.33
C PRO A 112 4.17 -15.96 -12.53
N THR A 113 4.00 -16.96 -11.66
CA THR A 113 5.03 -17.44 -10.74
C THR A 113 6.38 -17.71 -11.41
N VAL A 114 6.37 -18.36 -12.58
CA VAL A 114 7.59 -18.72 -13.32
C VAL A 114 8.31 -17.49 -13.88
N VAL A 115 7.56 -16.43 -14.23
CA VAL A 115 8.15 -15.17 -14.72
C VAL A 115 8.76 -14.41 -13.55
N ALA A 116 8.06 -14.30 -12.43
CA ALA A 116 8.58 -13.66 -11.22
C ALA A 116 9.82 -14.38 -10.70
N GLN A 117 9.83 -15.73 -10.71
CA GLN A 117 11.01 -16.53 -10.36
C GLN A 117 12.19 -16.19 -11.26
N SER A 118 12.01 -16.22 -12.59
CA SER A 118 13.07 -15.89 -13.53
C SER A 118 13.63 -14.48 -13.32
N ILE A 119 12.77 -13.50 -13.03
CA ILE A 119 13.19 -12.13 -12.71
C ILE A 119 14.02 -12.12 -11.42
N SER A 120 13.53 -12.75 -10.34
CA SER A 120 14.20 -12.76 -9.04
C SER A 120 15.58 -13.44 -9.09
N GLU A 121 15.71 -14.53 -9.85
CA GLU A 121 16.97 -15.27 -10.01
C GLU A 121 18.03 -14.50 -10.82
N ASN A 122 17.63 -13.52 -11.62
CA ASN A 122 18.54 -12.75 -12.48
C ASN A 122 18.80 -11.31 -12.01
N LEU A 123 18.05 -10.83 -11.02
CA LEU A 123 18.33 -9.55 -10.38
C LEU A 123 19.31 -9.73 -9.21
N THR A 124 20.06 -8.67 -8.91
CA THR A 124 20.93 -8.59 -7.71
C THR A 124 20.29 -7.77 -6.59
N ILE A 125 19.19 -7.07 -6.88
CA ILE A 125 18.39 -6.34 -5.91
C ILE A 125 17.22 -7.22 -5.44
N PRO A 126 16.76 -7.08 -4.18
CA PRO A 126 15.65 -7.87 -3.67
C PRO A 126 14.34 -7.61 -4.40
N THR A 127 13.57 -8.68 -4.60
CA THR A 127 12.23 -8.66 -5.18
C THR A 127 11.18 -8.93 -4.10
N ILE A 128 10.07 -8.15 -4.15
CA ILE A 128 8.94 -8.27 -3.24
C ILE A 128 7.70 -8.65 -4.04
N GLY A 129 7.14 -9.82 -3.78
CA GLY A 129 6.00 -10.35 -4.52
C GLY A 129 4.66 -10.00 -3.88
N ILE A 130 3.68 -9.68 -4.73
CA ILE A 130 2.26 -9.66 -4.39
C ILE A 130 1.47 -10.25 -5.56
N GLY A 131 0.89 -11.45 -5.38
CA GLY A 131 0.30 -12.18 -6.49
C GLY A 131 1.31 -12.60 -7.57
N ALA A 132 2.56 -12.84 -7.18
CA ALA A 132 3.67 -13.22 -8.05
C ALA A 132 4.26 -14.61 -7.72
N GLY A 133 3.60 -15.37 -6.86
CA GLY A 133 4.08 -16.67 -6.37
C GLY A 133 5.09 -16.52 -5.23
N LYS A 134 5.75 -17.63 -4.88
CA LYS A 134 6.58 -17.76 -3.67
C LYS A 134 8.09 -17.57 -3.87
N TYR A 135 8.54 -17.34 -5.10
CA TYR A 135 9.96 -17.35 -5.44
C TYR A 135 10.60 -15.95 -5.48
N THR A 136 9.91 -14.94 -5.03
CA THR A 136 10.48 -13.62 -4.74
C THR A 136 11.13 -13.62 -3.35
N ASP A 137 12.07 -12.72 -3.11
CA ASP A 137 12.84 -12.65 -1.85
C ASP A 137 11.97 -12.27 -0.65
N GLY A 138 10.91 -11.50 -0.88
CA GLY A 138 9.91 -11.12 0.12
C GLY A 138 8.50 -11.13 -0.41
N GLN A 139 7.52 -10.96 0.50
CA GLN A 139 6.10 -10.89 0.17
C GLN A 139 5.46 -9.68 0.84
N VAL A 140 4.51 -9.05 0.16
CA VAL A 140 3.68 -7.97 0.73
C VAL A 140 2.20 -8.27 0.48
N LEU A 141 1.36 -7.83 1.41
CA LEU A 141 -0.09 -7.74 1.24
C LEU A 141 -0.58 -6.38 1.75
N VAL A 142 -1.61 -5.85 1.11
CA VAL A 142 -2.31 -4.67 1.60
C VAL A 142 -2.91 -4.99 2.97
N ILE A 143 -2.64 -4.15 3.98
CA ILE A 143 -3.06 -4.41 5.36
C ILE A 143 -4.57 -4.66 5.48
N HIS A 144 -5.40 -3.92 4.74
CA HIS A 144 -6.86 -4.11 4.73
C HIS A 144 -7.27 -5.51 4.25
N ASP A 145 -6.54 -6.08 3.30
CA ASP A 145 -6.76 -7.45 2.82
C ASP A 145 -6.25 -8.46 3.83
N LEU A 146 -5.04 -8.24 4.38
CA LEU A 146 -4.39 -9.11 5.34
C LEU A 146 -5.26 -9.35 6.59
N ILE A 147 -5.80 -8.28 7.19
CA ILE A 147 -6.59 -8.36 8.43
C ILE A 147 -8.09 -8.49 8.19
N GLY A 148 -8.54 -8.59 6.92
CA GLY A 148 -9.94 -8.78 6.58
C GLY A 148 -10.84 -7.58 6.91
N MET A 149 -10.46 -6.38 6.49
CA MET A 149 -11.27 -5.15 6.69
C MET A 149 -12.40 -4.98 5.67
N LYS A 150 -12.48 -5.85 4.67
CA LYS A 150 -13.58 -5.85 3.69
C LYS A 150 -14.66 -6.86 4.09
N SER A 151 -15.93 -6.58 3.77
CA SER A 151 -17.01 -7.53 4.02
C SER A 151 -16.76 -8.88 3.32
N LYS A 152 -17.42 -9.94 3.79
CA LYS A 152 -17.32 -11.27 3.17
C LYS A 152 -17.96 -11.35 1.78
N GLU A 153 -18.83 -10.40 1.46
CA GLU A 153 -19.46 -10.28 0.14
C GLU A 153 -18.50 -9.72 -0.91
N TYR A 154 -17.40 -9.09 -0.47
CA TYR A 154 -16.36 -8.57 -1.36
C TYR A 154 -15.49 -9.72 -1.86
N ILE A 155 -15.37 -9.83 -3.19
CA ILE A 155 -14.51 -10.83 -3.82
C ILE A 155 -13.07 -10.35 -3.79
N ASP A 156 -12.25 -10.99 -2.96
CA ASP A 156 -10.82 -10.73 -2.92
C ASP A 156 -10.12 -11.19 -4.20
N ALA A 157 -8.98 -10.55 -4.51
CA ALA A 157 -8.10 -11.08 -5.55
C ALA A 157 -7.58 -12.47 -5.16
N LYS A 158 -7.39 -13.35 -6.15
CA LYS A 158 -7.01 -14.76 -5.94
C LYS A 158 -5.79 -14.95 -5.02
N PHE A 159 -4.87 -14.00 -5.00
CA PHE A 159 -3.65 -14.07 -4.20
C PHE A 159 -3.83 -13.59 -2.75
N VAL A 160 -4.98 -13.02 -2.41
CA VAL A 160 -5.26 -12.55 -1.06
C VAL A 160 -5.61 -13.74 -0.17
N LYS A 161 -4.91 -13.84 0.95
CA LYS A 161 -5.27 -14.68 2.08
C LYS A 161 -5.52 -13.79 3.29
N ARG A 162 -6.72 -13.84 3.83
CA ARG A 162 -7.06 -13.13 5.07
C ARG A 162 -6.47 -13.88 6.27
N TYR A 163 -5.88 -13.15 7.18
CA TYR A 163 -5.36 -13.64 8.45
C TYR A 163 -6.17 -13.14 9.65
N GLY A 164 -7.16 -12.28 9.39
CA GLY A 164 -8.09 -11.74 10.40
C GLY A 164 -9.47 -11.49 9.81
N GLU A 165 -10.44 -11.20 10.69
CA GLU A 165 -11.85 -10.93 10.39
C GLU A 165 -12.26 -9.56 10.96
N GLN A 166 -11.43 -8.54 10.71
CA GLN A 166 -11.60 -7.22 11.34
C GLN A 166 -12.91 -6.52 10.97
N TYR A 167 -13.42 -6.76 9.75
CA TYR A 167 -14.71 -6.21 9.33
C TYR A 167 -15.85 -6.66 10.26
N ASP A 168 -15.98 -7.96 10.50
CA ASP A 168 -17.06 -8.52 11.32
C ASP A 168 -16.95 -8.06 12.78
N ALA A 169 -15.72 -8.02 13.32
CA ALA A 169 -15.46 -7.55 14.67
C ALA A 169 -15.85 -6.06 14.85
N THR A 170 -15.46 -5.24 13.88
CA THR A 170 -15.77 -3.81 13.90
C THR A 170 -17.28 -3.57 13.72
N LEU A 171 -17.91 -4.26 12.78
CA LEU A 171 -19.36 -4.15 12.57
C LEU A 171 -20.14 -4.53 13.83
N LYS A 172 -19.75 -5.64 14.48
CA LYS A 172 -20.37 -6.08 15.73
C LYS A 172 -20.26 -5.01 16.81
N ALA A 173 -19.07 -4.46 17.04
CA ALA A 173 -18.85 -3.42 18.05
C ALA A 173 -19.69 -2.16 17.77
N LEU A 174 -19.79 -1.73 16.51
CA LEU A 174 -20.61 -0.58 16.15
C LEU A 174 -22.12 -0.81 16.34
N LEU A 175 -22.59 -2.03 16.05
CA LEU A 175 -23.99 -2.39 16.27
C LEU A 175 -24.33 -2.50 17.77
N GLU A 176 -23.42 -3.03 18.59
CA GLU A 176 -23.56 -3.06 20.04
C GLU A 176 -23.58 -1.64 20.62
N TYR A 177 -22.65 -0.79 20.22
CA TYR A 177 -22.61 0.63 20.62
C TYR A 177 -23.91 1.36 20.26
N LYS A 178 -24.39 1.19 19.01
CA LYS A 178 -25.67 1.77 18.59
C LYS A 178 -26.83 1.32 19.48
N LYS A 179 -26.92 0.00 19.76
CA LYS A 179 -27.96 -0.58 20.61
C LYS A 179 -27.93 0.01 22.02
N ASP A 180 -26.72 0.16 22.59
CA ASP A 180 -26.58 0.68 23.96
C ASP A 180 -26.97 2.14 24.05
N ILE A 181 -26.70 2.94 23.03
CA ILE A 181 -27.23 4.33 22.96
C ILE A 181 -28.75 4.35 22.85
N GLU A 182 -29.33 3.55 21.95
CA GLU A 182 -30.78 3.51 21.74
C GLU A 182 -31.55 3.00 22.97
N SER A 183 -30.93 2.12 23.76
CA SER A 183 -31.50 1.56 24.99
C SER A 183 -31.08 2.30 26.27
N LEU A 184 -30.36 3.42 26.15
CA LEU A 184 -29.83 4.21 27.27
C LEU A 184 -28.92 3.40 28.22
N ASN A 185 -28.29 2.36 27.73
CA ASN A 185 -27.29 1.58 28.46
C ASN A 185 -25.89 2.22 28.41
N PHE A 186 -25.70 3.17 27.49
CA PHE A 186 -24.48 3.97 27.39
C PHE A 186 -24.85 5.43 27.09
N PRO A 187 -24.19 6.44 27.75
CA PRO A 187 -23.22 6.29 28.82
C PRO A 187 -23.85 5.86 30.16
N THR A 188 -23.06 5.16 30.98
CA THR A 188 -23.40 4.90 32.37
C THR A 188 -22.79 5.97 33.30
N GLU A 189 -23.03 5.87 34.60
CA GLU A 189 -22.42 6.77 35.61
C GLU A 189 -20.88 6.77 35.49
N GLU A 190 -20.26 5.61 35.23
CA GLU A 190 -18.81 5.50 35.05
C GLU A 190 -18.28 6.27 33.85
N HIS A 191 -19.13 6.57 32.89
CA HIS A 191 -18.80 7.31 31.66
C HIS A 191 -19.27 8.77 31.71
N SER A 192 -19.73 9.22 32.91
CA SER A 192 -20.33 10.55 33.10
C SER A 192 -19.49 11.36 34.09
N TYR A 193 -19.60 12.66 33.99
CA TYR A 193 -18.92 13.56 34.90
C TYR A 193 -19.95 14.20 35.83
N ASP A 194 -19.71 14.11 37.15
CA ASP A 194 -20.51 14.77 38.14
C ASP A 194 -19.98 16.15 38.46
N MET A 195 -20.86 17.00 38.90
CA MET A 195 -20.51 18.27 39.55
C MET A 195 -20.98 18.26 41.02
N GLY A 196 -20.38 19.13 41.84
CA GLY A 196 -20.73 19.19 43.27
C GLY A 196 -22.23 19.38 43.50
N SER A 197 -22.77 18.75 44.56
CA SER A 197 -24.20 18.77 44.87
C SER A 197 -24.79 20.17 44.97
N ASP A 198 -24.02 21.12 45.52
CA ASP A 198 -24.43 22.52 45.69
C ASP A 198 -24.73 23.22 44.35
N ILE A 199 -24.01 22.82 43.26
CA ILE A 199 -24.20 23.35 41.92
C ILE A 199 -25.38 22.63 41.22
N GLN A 200 -25.53 21.32 41.46
CA GLN A 200 -26.65 20.54 40.90
C GLN A 200 -28.00 21.07 41.37
N ASP A 201 -28.11 21.45 42.66
CA ASP A 201 -29.36 22.01 43.19
C ASP A 201 -29.70 23.39 42.60
N SER A 202 -28.69 24.20 42.32
CA SER A 202 -28.88 25.49 41.67
C SER A 202 -29.35 25.36 40.19
N LEU A 203 -29.01 24.27 39.50
CA LEU A 203 -29.45 24.01 38.13
C LEU A 203 -30.92 23.60 37.99
N LYS A 204 -31.55 23.11 39.12
CA LYS A 204 -32.97 22.75 39.12
C LYS A 204 -33.91 23.97 39.03
N GLU A 205 -33.33 25.16 39.22
CA GLU A 205 -34.07 26.43 39.13
C GLU A 205 -34.09 27.05 37.73
N TRP A 206 -33.42 26.42 36.75
CA TRP A 206 -33.38 26.82 35.32
C TRP A 206 -34.50 26.14 34.54
#